data_a25a96ca7a6e5d5e0452f556e3d03165
#
_entry.id   a25a96ca7a6e5d5e0452f556e3d03165
#
_cell.length_a   1.000
_cell.length_b   1.000
_cell.length_c   1.000
_cell.angle_alpha   90.00
_cell.angle_beta   90.00
_cell.angle_gamma   90.00
#
_symmetry.space_group_name_H-M   'P 1'
#
loop_
_entity.id
_entity.type
_entity.pdbx_description
1 polymer ?
#
loop_
_entity_poly.entity_id
_entity_poly.type
_entity_poly.pdbx_seq_one_letter_code
_entity_poly.pdbx_strand_id
1 'polypeptide(L)'
;MTRSITSRMQITIKTTADDHRIAKLAALAIGLHLIESIVPSPLPGVKPGIANIITLYVLYRFDFATAAWVSLLRIFAGSFLLGHFLSPTFILSLSGGISSLLLLAIAVKLPKRWFGPITLSILAAFAHIAGQLIVVRLWLIPHAGVAYLIPIFATAALVFGIINGVITAKLLADNH
;
A
#
# COMPACT_ATOMS: atom_id res chain seq x y z
N MET A 1 27.35 19.12 -49.35
CA MET A 1 27.46 19.82 -48.04
C MET A 1 26.11 19.71 -47.33
N THR A 2 25.87 18.62 -46.65
CA THR A 2 24.59 18.32 -45.97
C THR A 2 24.83 18.29 -44.46
N ARG A 3 24.52 19.39 -43.77
CA ARG A 3 24.57 19.45 -42.29
C ARG A 3 23.35 18.72 -41.75
N SER A 4 23.57 17.53 -41.22
CA SER A 4 22.62 16.82 -40.40
C SER A 4 22.54 17.52 -39.02
N ILE A 5 21.47 18.26 -38.82
CA ILE A 5 21.15 18.83 -37.48
C ILE A 5 20.31 17.80 -36.74
N THR A 6 21.00 16.87 -36.08
CA THR A 6 20.36 16.04 -35.07
C THR A 6 20.39 16.80 -33.75
N SER A 7 19.43 17.67 -33.50
CA SER A 7 19.25 18.27 -32.19
C SER A 7 18.73 17.15 -31.25
N ARG A 8 19.64 16.58 -30.46
CA ARG A 8 19.24 15.72 -29.34
C ARG A 8 18.50 16.58 -28.34
N MET A 9 17.20 16.35 -28.24
CA MET A 9 16.41 16.93 -27.16
C MET A 9 16.91 16.32 -25.84
N GLN A 10 17.75 17.06 -25.12
CA GLN A 10 18.20 16.67 -23.78
C GLN A 10 17.07 17.02 -22.79
N ILE A 11 16.30 16.02 -22.42
CA ILE A 11 15.34 16.16 -21.31
C ILE A 11 16.16 16.12 -20.03
N THR A 12 16.42 17.28 -19.46
CA THR A 12 17.07 17.37 -18.15
C THR A 12 16.01 17.22 -17.07
N ILE A 13 15.86 16.03 -16.50
CA ILE A 13 15.01 15.78 -15.35
C ILE A 13 15.73 16.32 -14.11
N LYS A 14 15.27 17.46 -13.58
CA LYS A 14 15.76 17.97 -12.30
C LYS A 14 15.05 17.22 -11.18
N THR A 15 15.77 16.35 -10.50
CA THR A 15 15.28 15.68 -9.28
C THR A 15 15.27 16.66 -8.11
N THR A 16 14.19 16.68 -7.37
CA THR A 16 14.02 17.49 -6.15
C THR A 16 14.43 16.71 -4.90
N ALA A 17 14.62 17.41 -3.78
CA ALA A 17 14.87 16.75 -2.49
C ALA A 17 13.69 15.85 -2.07
N ASP A 18 12.48 16.23 -2.47
CA ASP A 18 11.27 15.45 -2.21
C ASP A 18 11.23 14.17 -3.05
N ASP A 19 11.68 14.19 -4.29
CA ASP A 19 11.79 12.98 -5.12
C ASP A 19 12.74 11.95 -4.50
N HIS A 20 13.89 12.39 -3.96
CA HIS A 20 14.82 11.52 -3.25
C HIS A 20 14.22 10.95 -1.97
N ARG A 21 13.41 11.72 -1.27
CA ARG A 21 12.73 11.31 -0.05
C ARG A 21 11.65 10.26 -0.35
N ILE A 22 10.82 10.51 -1.36
CA ILE A 22 9.80 9.57 -1.85
C ILE A 22 10.46 8.27 -2.30
N ALA A 23 11.55 8.35 -3.06
CA ALA A 23 12.28 7.18 -3.54
C ALA A 23 12.81 6.31 -2.38
N LYS A 24 13.39 6.92 -1.32
CA LYS A 24 13.87 6.19 -0.13
C LYS A 24 12.73 5.50 0.61
N LEU A 25 11.61 6.19 0.82
CA LEU A 25 10.44 5.64 1.52
C LEU A 25 9.77 4.53 0.69
N ALA A 26 9.69 4.69 -0.64
CA ALA A 26 9.22 3.67 -1.54
C ALA A 26 10.15 2.44 -1.54
N ALA A 27 11.46 2.63 -1.59
CA ALA A 27 12.44 1.55 -1.51
C ALA A 27 12.30 0.77 -0.20
N LEU A 28 12.13 1.45 0.94
CA LEU A 28 11.88 0.82 2.23
C LEU A 28 10.57 0.02 2.23
N ALA A 29 9.50 0.60 1.70
CA ALA A 29 8.20 -0.08 1.61
C ALA A 29 8.26 -1.31 0.69
N ILE A 30 9.01 -1.23 -0.43
CA ILE A 30 9.25 -2.36 -1.34
C ILE A 30 10.06 -3.43 -0.62
N GLY A 31 11.15 -3.08 0.06
CA GLY A 31 11.98 -4.01 0.82
C GLY A 31 11.17 -4.76 1.88
N LEU A 32 10.36 -4.06 2.65
CA LEU A 32 9.46 -4.68 3.63
C LEU A 32 8.43 -5.60 2.96
N HIS A 33 7.89 -5.22 1.82
CA HIS A 33 6.97 -6.05 1.06
C HIS A 33 7.63 -7.33 0.54
N LEU A 34 8.88 -7.26 0.08
CA LEU A 34 9.66 -8.42 -0.34
C LEU A 34 9.92 -9.36 0.84
N ILE A 35 10.35 -8.84 1.98
CA ILE A 35 10.55 -9.62 3.21
C ILE A 35 9.24 -10.30 3.63
N GLU A 36 8.14 -9.55 3.65
CA GLU A 36 6.82 -10.08 3.98
C GLU A 36 6.38 -11.20 3.01
N SER A 37 6.80 -11.15 1.74
CA SER A 37 6.45 -12.15 0.75
C SER A 37 7.14 -13.51 0.97
N ILE A 38 8.28 -13.51 1.67
CA ILE A 38 9.06 -14.71 2.00
C ILE A 38 8.50 -15.37 3.28
N VAL A 39 7.89 -14.59 4.16
CA VAL A 39 7.30 -15.12 5.40
C VAL A 39 6.07 -15.96 5.08
N PRO A 40 6.03 -17.23 5.53
CA PRO A 40 4.85 -18.07 5.34
C PRO A 40 3.62 -17.41 5.97
N SER A 41 2.59 -17.24 5.18
CA SER A 41 1.31 -16.73 5.73
C SER A 41 0.60 -17.86 6.46
N PRO A 42 0.10 -17.63 7.69
CA PRO A 42 -0.66 -18.63 8.43
C PRO A 42 -1.98 -19.00 7.76
N LEU A 43 -2.49 -18.13 6.89
CA LEU A 43 -3.70 -18.35 6.09
C LEU A 43 -3.45 -17.88 4.66
N PRO A 44 -3.81 -18.69 3.64
CA PRO A 44 -3.67 -18.29 2.24
C PRO A 44 -4.38 -16.95 1.99
N GLY A 45 -3.66 -15.98 1.44
CA GLY A 45 -4.19 -14.64 1.13
C GLY A 45 -4.16 -13.63 2.29
N VAL A 46 -3.84 -14.04 3.52
CA VAL A 46 -3.66 -13.12 4.66
C VAL A 46 -2.19 -12.79 4.83
N LYS A 47 -1.84 -11.53 4.59
CA LYS A 47 -0.48 -11.01 4.86
C LYS A 47 -0.54 -9.98 5.97
N PRO A 48 0.49 -9.89 6.85
CA PRO A 48 0.53 -8.93 7.95
C PRO A 48 0.41 -7.47 7.52
N GLY A 49 0.76 -7.15 6.27
CA GLY A 49 0.67 -5.80 5.74
C GLY A 49 1.71 -4.85 6.33
N ILE A 50 2.88 -5.36 6.74
CA ILE A 50 3.95 -4.57 7.37
C ILE A 50 4.34 -3.35 6.52
N ALA A 51 4.35 -3.52 5.21
CA ALA A 51 4.62 -2.43 4.29
C ALA A 51 3.57 -1.29 4.34
N ASN A 52 2.37 -1.53 4.87
CA ASN A 52 1.36 -0.48 5.09
C ASN A 52 1.75 0.47 6.23
N ILE A 53 2.61 0.06 7.16
CA ILE A 53 3.17 0.92 8.21
C ILE A 53 3.84 2.13 7.56
N ILE A 54 4.63 1.91 6.50
CA ILE A 54 5.30 3.01 5.78
C ILE A 54 4.28 3.94 5.10
N THR A 55 3.23 3.39 4.49
CA THR A 55 2.18 4.20 3.86
C THR A 55 1.49 5.11 4.89
N LEU A 56 1.16 4.57 6.08
CA LEU A 56 0.55 5.36 7.16
C LEU A 56 1.54 6.36 7.75
N TYR A 57 2.79 5.97 7.98
CA TYR A 57 3.83 6.88 8.47
C TYR A 57 4.00 8.07 7.52
N VAL A 58 4.09 7.81 6.22
CA VAL A 58 4.19 8.85 5.19
C VAL A 58 2.97 9.75 5.17
N LEU A 59 1.78 9.18 5.32
CA LEU A 59 0.52 9.93 5.37
C LEU A 59 0.49 10.96 6.50
N TYR A 60 1.01 10.60 7.68
CA TYR A 60 1.04 11.50 8.84
C TYR A 60 2.21 12.48 8.82
N ARG A 61 3.35 12.09 8.26
CA ARG A 61 4.57 12.88 8.27
C ARG A 61 4.68 13.84 7.08
N PHE A 62 4.07 13.50 5.98
CA PHE A 62 4.07 14.27 4.74
C PHE A 62 2.62 14.58 4.34
N ASP A 63 2.14 13.96 3.30
CA ASP A 63 0.82 14.19 2.74
C ASP A 63 0.25 12.91 2.11
N PHE A 64 -1.03 13.00 1.71
CA PHE A 64 -1.73 11.89 1.08
C PHE A 64 -1.15 11.53 -0.30
N ALA A 65 -0.73 12.52 -1.09
CA ALA A 65 -0.20 12.26 -2.44
C ALA A 65 1.09 11.46 -2.37
N THR A 66 2.01 11.83 -1.47
CA THR A 66 3.25 11.09 -1.20
C THR A 66 2.95 9.67 -0.71
N ALA A 67 2.00 9.49 0.22
CA ALA A 67 1.60 8.17 0.70
C ALA A 67 1.01 7.30 -0.42
N ALA A 68 0.19 7.89 -1.29
CA ALA A 68 -0.38 7.20 -2.45
C ALA A 68 0.71 6.75 -3.43
N TRP A 69 1.67 7.61 -3.77
CA TRP A 69 2.80 7.26 -4.62
C TRP A 69 3.65 6.13 -4.03
N VAL A 70 4.01 6.21 -2.75
CA VAL A 70 4.78 5.16 -2.05
C VAL A 70 4.03 3.83 -2.08
N SER A 71 2.71 3.85 -1.82
CA SER A 71 1.88 2.63 -1.85
C SER A 71 1.78 2.03 -3.26
N LEU A 72 1.54 2.85 -4.29
CA LEU A 72 1.45 2.38 -5.68
C LEU A 72 2.81 1.85 -6.17
N LEU A 73 3.89 2.59 -5.97
CA LEU A 73 5.23 2.15 -6.33
C LEU A 73 5.59 0.82 -5.69
N ARG A 74 5.24 0.62 -4.40
CA ARG A 74 5.42 -0.65 -3.72
C ARG A 74 4.66 -1.80 -4.40
N ILE A 75 3.40 -1.60 -4.78
CA ILE A 75 2.58 -2.62 -5.40
C ILE A 75 3.13 -2.99 -6.78
N PHE A 76 3.43 -2.01 -7.61
CA PHE A 76 3.96 -2.25 -8.96
C PHE A 76 5.36 -2.86 -8.91
N ALA A 77 6.30 -2.22 -8.22
CA ALA A 77 7.68 -2.69 -8.16
C ALA A 77 7.80 -4.03 -7.43
N GLY A 78 7.07 -4.22 -6.31
CA GLY A 78 7.05 -5.49 -5.59
C GLY A 78 6.51 -6.62 -6.46
N SER A 79 5.41 -6.41 -7.17
CA SER A 79 4.85 -7.43 -8.07
C SER A 79 5.77 -7.75 -9.25
N PHE A 80 6.46 -6.74 -9.78
CA PHE A 80 7.42 -6.93 -10.85
C PHE A 80 8.65 -7.73 -10.38
N LEU A 81 9.22 -7.37 -9.24
CA LEU A 81 10.39 -8.04 -8.65
C LEU A 81 10.09 -9.49 -8.24
N LEU A 82 8.87 -9.78 -7.79
CA LEU A 82 8.43 -11.12 -7.42
C LEU A 82 7.95 -11.97 -8.62
N GLY A 83 7.95 -11.42 -9.83
CA GLY A 83 7.47 -12.12 -11.02
C GLY A 83 5.95 -12.33 -11.04
N HIS A 84 5.20 -11.59 -10.22
CA HIS A 84 3.73 -11.70 -10.13
C HIS A 84 2.98 -10.59 -10.88
N PHE A 85 3.69 -9.78 -11.66
CA PHE A 85 3.08 -8.70 -12.43
C PHE A 85 2.01 -9.24 -13.38
N LEU A 86 0.86 -8.58 -13.40
CA LEU A 86 -0.36 -9.00 -14.14
C LEU A 86 -0.97 -10.35 -13.70
N SER A 87 -0.48 -10.97 -12.64
CA SER A 87 -1.08 -12.17 -12.04
C SER A 87 -2.33 -11.82 -11.20
N PRO A 88 -3.17 -12.82 -10.84
CA PRO A 88 -4.25 -12.61 -9.87
C PRO A 88 -3.77 -11.98 -8.57
N THR A 89 -2.59 -12.35 -8.07
CA THR A 89 -1.99 -11.78 -6.86
C THR A 89 -1.73 -10.27 -7.01
N PHE A 90 -1.26 -9.81 -8.17
CA PHE A 90 -1.06 -8.39 -8.45
C PHE A 90 -2.40 -7.64 -8.43
N ILE A 91 -3.43 -8.19 -9.10
CA ILE A 91 -4.75 -7.56 -9.17
C ILE A 91 -5.39 -7.45 -7.79
N LEU A 92 -5.25 -8.49 -6.95
CA LEU A 92 -5.69 -8.45 -5.56
C LEU A 92 -4.94 -7.39 -4.74
N SER A 93 -3.61 -7.32 -4.87
CA SER A 93 -2.80 -6.31 -4.18
C SER A 93 -3.16 -4.90 -4.62
N LEU A 94 -3.41 -4.70 -5.90
CA LEU A 94 -3.79 -3.41 -6.47
C LEU A 94 -5.18 -2.99 -6.01
N SER A 95 -6.18 -3.88 -6.10
CA SER A 95 -7.55 -3.60 -5.66
C SER A 95 -7.61 -3.27 -4.16
N GLY A 96 -6.92 -4.06 -3.33
CA GLY A 96 -6.80 -3.78 -1.90
C GLY A 96 -6.10 -2.45 -1.62
N GLY A 97 -4.99 -2.17 -2.31
CA GLY A 97 -4.26 -0.92 -2.17
C GLY A 97 -5.09 0.30 -2.56
N ILE A 98 -5.78 0.25 -3.70
CA ILE A 98 -6.66 1.33 -4.17
C ILE A 98 -7.80 1.55 -3.17
N SER A 99 -8.48 0.49 -2.73
CA SER A 99 -9.59 0.60 -1.76
C SER A 99 -9.12 1.22 -0.43
N SER A 100 -7.95 0.80 0.05
CA SER A 100 -7.32 1.38 1.24
C SER A 100 -7.01 2.86 1.05
N LEU A 101 -6.40 3.25 -0.07
CA LEU A 101 -6.07 4.64 -0.38
C LEU A 101 -7.31 5.51 -0.53
N LEU A 102 -8.37 5.02 -1.18
CA LEU A 102 -9.64 5.75 -1.30
C LEU A 102 -10.25 6.05 0.06
N LEU A 103 -10.26 5.05 0.95
CA LEU A 103 -10.75 5.26 2.31
C LEU A 103 -9.88 6.24 3.08
N LEU A 104 -8.55 6.13 2.98
CA LEU A 104 -7.63 7.07 3.63
C LEU A 104 -7.80 8.50 3.09
N ALA A 105 -8.04 8.68 1.78
CA ALA A 105 -8.30 9.99 1.19
C ALA A 105 -9.52 10.70 1.79
N ILE A 106 -10.53 9.93 2.19
CA ILE A 106 -11.72 10.44 2.88
C ILE A 106 -11.39 10.67 4.37
N ALA A 107 -10.76 9.69 5.01
CA ALA A 107 -10.52 9.68 6.44
C ALA A 107 -9.55 10.79 6.91
N VAL A 108 -8.57 11.19 6.08
CA VAL A 108 -7.67 12.31 6.43
C VAL A 108 -8.37 13.67 6.51
N LYS A 109 -9.56 13.80 5.92
CA LYS A 109 -10.39 15.02 5.99
C LYS A 109 -11.21 15.10 7.27
N LEU A 110 -11.28 14.01 8.04
CA LEU A 110 -12.04 13.90 9.27
C LEU A 110 -11.23 14.42 10.48
N PRO A 111 -11.91 14.80 11.57
CA PRO A 111 -11.23 15.37 12.74
C PRO A 111 -10.19 14.41 13.33
N LYS A 112 -8.94 14.86 13.44
CA LYS A 112 -7.80 14.04 13.98
C LYS A 112 -8.04 13.51 15.39
N ARG A 113 -8.94 14.13 16.15
CA ARG A 113 -9.32 13.68 17.50
C ARG A 113 -9.82 12.23 17.53
N TRP A 114 -10.52 11.80 16.47
CA TRP A 114 -11.13 10.46 16.38
C TRP A 114 -10.36 9.53 15.44
N PHE A 115 -9.57 10.11 14.52
CA PHE A 115 -8.87 9.39 13.45
C PHE A 115 -7.36 9.45 13.64
N GLY A 116 -6.89 8.83 14.73
CA GLY A 116 -5.47 8.61 14.99
C GLY A 116 -4.88 7.47 14.14
N PRO A 117 -3.55 7.26 14.23
CA PRO A 117 -2.85 6.24 13.42
C PRO A 117 -3.45 4.84 13.54
N ILE A 118 -3.88 4.45 14.73
CA ILE A 118 -4.47 3.13 14.98
C ILE A 118 -5.81 3.00 14.26
N THR A 119 -6.69 4.00 14.42
CA THR A 119 -8.01 3.99 13.75
C THR A 119 -7.87 3.96 12.24
N LEU A 120 -6.99 4.80 11.67
CA LEU A 120 -6.75 4.82 10.22
C LEU A 120 -6.15 3.51 9.72
N SER A 121 -5.25 2.89 10.50
CA SER A 121 -4.69 1.58 10.16
C SER A 121 -5.76 0.49 10.07
N ILE A 122 -6.65 0.43 11.06
CA ILE A 122 -7.75 -0.55 11.09
C ILE A 122 -8.68 -0.33 9.91
N LEU A 123 -9.12 0.91 9.68
CA LEU A 123 -10.00 1.24 8.57
C LEU A 123 -9.36 0.91 7.21
N ALA A 124 -8.08 1.26 7.04
CA ALA A 124 -7.32 0.95 5.83
C ALA A 124 -7.20 -0.56 5.60
N ALA A 125 -6.98 -1.35 6.67
CA ALA A 125 -6.91 -2.81 6.59
C ALA A 125 -8.27 -3.42 6.18
N PHE A 126 -9.37 -2.95 6.76
CA PHE A 126 -10.71 -3.39 6.35
C PHE A 126 -11.03 -3.02 4.90
N ALA A 127 -10.73 -1.79 4.48
CA ALA A 127 -10.93 -1.37 3.09
C ALA A 127 -10.08 -2.20 2.13
N HIS A 128 -8.84 -2.51 2.51
CA HIS A 128 -7.94 -3.36 1.73
C HIS A 128 -8.54 -4.74 1.51
N ILE A 129 -8.94 -5.42 2.57
CA ILE A 129 -9.58 -6.75 2.49
C ILE A 129 -10.90 -6.69 1.72
N ALA A 130 -11.72 -5.66 1.94
CA ALA A 130 -12.97 -5.51 1.20
C ALA A 130 -12.73 -5.40 -0.31
N GLY A 131 -11.75 -4.59 -0.75
CA GLY A 131 -11.37 -4.47 -2.15
C GLY A 131 -10.90 -5.80 -2.74
N GLN A 132 -10.11 -6.56 -2.00
CA GLN A 132 -9.67 -7.89 -2.42
C GLN A 132 -10.85 -8.87 -2.55
N LEU A 133 -11.72 -8.95 -1.55
CA LEU A 133 -12.86 -9.87 -1.55
C LEU A 133 -13.85 -9.56 -2.66
N ILE A 134 -14.06 -8.28 -2.98
CA ILE A 134 -14.88 -7.86 -4.13
C ILE A 134 -14.30 -8.44 -5.43
N VAL A 135 -13.00 -8.30 -5.66
CA VAL A 135 -12.35 -8.83 -6.87
C VAL A 135 -12.37 -10.36 -6.86
N VAL A 136 -12.11 -11.01 -5.73
CA VAL A 136 -12.23 -12.47 -5.61
C VAL A 136 -13.63 -12.93 -6.01
N ARG A 137 -14.68 -12.27 -5.47
CA ARG A 137 -16.07 -12.65 -5.69
C ARG A 137 -16.54 -12.39 -7.12
N LEU A 138 -16.08 -11.29 -7.74
CA LEU A 138 -16.53 -10.90 -9.08
C LEU A 138 -15.74 -11.56 -10.20
N TRP A 139 -14.49 -11.91 -9.97
CA TRP A 139 -13.59 -12.33 -11.04
C TRP A 139 -12.92 -13.69 -10.82
N LEU A 140 -12.32 -13.96 -9.64
CA LEU A 140 -11.58 -15.19 -9.43
C LEU A 140 -12.50 -16.38 -9.10
N ILE A 141 -13.40 -16.20 -8.14
CA ILE A 141 -14.27 -17.24 -7.60
C ILE A 141 -15.68 -16.68 -7.50
N PRO A 142 -16.45 -16.66 -8.58
CA PRO A 142 -17.80 -16.11 -8.62
C PRO A 142 -18.81 -17.04 -7.90
N HIS A 143 -18.52 -17.39 -6.66
CA HIS A 143 -19.32 -18.28 -5.84
C HIS A 143 -19.67 -17.65 -4.47
N ALA A 144 -20.90 -17.87 -4.00
CA ALA A 144 -21.36 -17.31 -2.72
C ALA A 144 -20.50 -17.76 -1.51
N GLY A 145 -19.82 -18.88 -1.62
CA GLY A 145 -18.92 -19.41 -0.59
C GLY A 145 -17.78 -18.46 -0.18
N VAL A 146 -17.42 -17.47 -1.01
CA VAL A 146 -16.46 -16.42 -0.64
C VAL A 146 -16.92 -15.65 0.59
N ALA A 147 -18.22 -15.55 0.85
CA ALA A 147 -18.76 -14.89 2.03
C ALA A 147 -18.33 -15.56 3.36
N TYR A 148 -18.11 -16.87 3.36
CA TYR A 148 -17.63 -17.58 4.55
C TYR A 148 -16.18 -17.21 4.92
N LEU A 149 -15.42 -16.61 4.02
CA LEU A 149 -14.07 -16.11 4.29
C LEU A 149 -14.08 -14.76 5.01
N ILE A 150 -15.19 -14.00 4.94
CA ILE A 150 -15.29 -12.64 5.49
C ILE A 150 -14.91 -12.59 6.98
N PRO A 151 -15.43 -13.46 7.88
CA PRO A 151 -15.10 -13.39 9.30
C PRO A 151 -13.60 -13.58 9.57
N ILE A 152 -12.98 -14.52 8.87
CA ILE A 152 -11.54 -14.82 9.01
C ILE A 152 -10.70 -13.62 8.55
N PHE A 153 -11.00 -13.09 7.38
CA PHE A 153 -10.26 -11.94 6.83
C PHE A 153 -10.52 -10.66 7.62
N ALA A 154 -11.75 -10.46 8.13
CA ALA A 154 -12.08 -9.32 8.98
C ALA A 154 -11.31 -9.37 10.31
N THR A 155 -11.21 -10.55 10.93
CA THR A 155 -10.43 -10.74 12.15
C THR A 155 -8.94 -10.46 11.90
N ALA A 156 -8.40 -10.97 10.81
CA ALA A 156 -7.01 -10.69 10.40
C ALA A 156 -6.78 -9.20 10.14
N ALA A 157 -7.70 -8.52 9.44
CA ALA A 157 -7.63 -7.08 9.20
C ALA A 157 -7.65 -6.28 10.50
N LEU A 158 -8.47 -6.68 11.47
CA LEU A 158 -8.51 -6.05 12.79
C LEU A 158 -7.19 -6.21 13.53
N VAL A 159 -6.70 -7.44 13.66
CA VAL A 159 -5.47 -7.76 14.39
C VAL A 159 -4.26 -7.04 13.78
N PHE A 160 -4.04 -7.22 12.49
CA PHE A 160 -2.91 -6.58 11.80
C PHE A 160 -3.10 -5.06 11.67
N GLY A 161 -4.32 -4.57 11.55
CA GLY A 161 -4.63 -3.15 11.57
C GLY A 161 -4.24 -2.51 12.91
N ILE A 162 -4.53 -3.17 14.04
CA ILE A 162 -4.10 -2.69 15.37
C ILE A 162 -2.57 -2.71 15.48
N ILE A 163 -1.93 -3.83 15.14
CA ILE A 163 -0.46 -3.97 15.23
C ILE A 163 0.24 -2.89 14.40
N ASN A 164 -0.12 -2.75 13.14
CA ASN A 164 0.47 -1.78 12.22
C ASN A 164 0.21 -0.35 12.69
N GLY A 165 -0.99 -0.07 13.21
CA GLY A 165 -1.34 1.23 13.76
C GLY A 165 -0.55 1.61 15.01
N VAL A 166 -0.33 0.66 15.92
CA VAL A 166 0.51 0.86 17.13
C VAL A 166 1.96 1.11 16.74
N ILE A 167 2.50 0.32 15.81
CA ILE A 167 3.88 0.52 15.32
C ILE A 167 4.01 1.90 14.67
N THR A 168 3.06 2.28 13.81
CA THR A 168 3.05 3.61 13.17
C THR A 168 3.00 4.73 14.22
N ALA A 169 2.13 4.59 15.24
CA ALA A 169 2.02 5.58 16.31
C ALA A 169 3.34 5.75 17.09
N LYS A 170 4.03 4.65 17.39
CA LYS A 170 5.35 4.70 18.03
C LYS A 170 6.40 5.38 17.16
N LEU A 171 6.48 4.99 15.89
CA LEU A 171 7.41 5.62 14.93
C LEU A 171 7.18 7.13 14.77
N LEU A 172 5.94 7.58 14.88
CA LEU A 172 5.62 9.00 14.83
C LEU A 172 6.02 9.73 16.11
N ALA A 173 5.91 9.08 17.28
CA ALA A 173 6.28 9.64 18.57
C ALA A 173 7.80 9.78 18.73
N ASP A 174 8.57 8.78 18.28
CA ASP A 174 10.04 8.75 18.41
C ASP A 174 10.75 9.78 17.50
N ASN A 175 10.05 10.35 16.52
CA ASN A 175 10.59 11.33 15.58
C ASN A 175 10.11 12.77 15.87
N HIS A 176 9.58 13.02 17.05
CA HIS A 176 9.30 14.35 17.60
C HIS A 176 10.36 14.71 18.62
#